data_1b547c22f85df151b442bb386e812a33
#
_entry.id   1b547c22f85df151b442bb386e812a33
#
_cell.length_a   1.000
_cell.length_b   1.000
_cell.length_c   1.000
_cell.angle_alpha   90.00
_cell.angle_beta   90.00
_cell.angle_gamma   90.00
#
_symmetry.space_group_name_H-M   'P 1'
#
loop_
_entity.id
_entity.type
_entity.pdbx_description
1 polymer ?
#
loop_
_entity_poly.entity_id
_entity_poly.type
_entity_poly.pdbx_seq_one_letter_code
_entity_poly.pdbx_strand_id
1 'polypeptide(L)'
;VAPVKKSRPAFPHIHWQSEDNKKNIDIGGALRANYRYEDWHSSNYRNPPHLRFDAFRIDAAGQVNDAFFDSGFWFQDRRKYAIDRAYVGYHLSERSAVQLGAPFKPFGLMPYPQFGWSYGIPFYLGFGVNTGLGAKYQYQHDDWAFDAAYYPRMMPTGVRYAPDVASYDDLKNTNYASQHLQRNEKRDQVNLRLTRAFHQGGWNNELGGSLAASRLYNQATGDNGSFWAAGLHTLVNYDPWHLSGQVIRYGYDAKGPAGANNSVILMGGNGLTPAYLIPSQATTAAINLARDVDVPWGPVKKLRFYNDYSVLWKDRHGGSDSKMNTLGVQVFAMPVMLWVDLTWAQNANPWGGVENATGWTGTQSPGSNKWYFRTNVNIGYYF
;
A
#
# COMPACT_ATOMS: atom_id res chain seq x y z
N VAL A 1 -11.42 28.60 1.63
CA VAL A 1 -11.29 27.16 1.92
C VAL A 1 -9.81 26.85 1.89
N ALA A 2 -9.23 26.54 3.07
CA ALA A 2 -7.81 26.25 3.14
C ALA A 2 -7.48 25.03 2.25
N PRO A 3 -6.31 25.03 1.56
CA PRO A 3 -5.87 23.87 0.81
C PRO A 3 -5.90 22.66 1.74
N VAL A 4 -6.26 21.50 1.18
CA VAL A 4 -6.42 20.25 1.93
C VAL A 4 -5.19 19.99 2.79
N LYS A 5 -5.22 20.44 4.02
CA LYS A 5 -4.38 19.87 5.06
C LYS A 5 -4.92 18.45 5.26
N LYS A 6 -4.30 17.48 4.56
CA LYS A 6 -4.47 16.09 4.97
C LYS A 6 -4.09 16.07 6.44
N SER A 7 -5.08 15.87 7.31
CA SER A 7 -4.84 15.66 8.72
C SER A 7 -3.98 14.42 8.84
N ARG A 8 -2.66 14.60 8.95
CA ARG A 8 -1.82 13.54 9.49
C ARG A 8 -2.42 13.18 10.82
N PRO A 9 -2.50 11.89 11.20
CA PRO A 9 -2.83 11.57 12.57
C PRO A 9 -1.93 12.45 13.45
N ALA A 10 -2.51 13.06 14.48
CA ALA A 10 -1.79 13.96 15.37
C ALA A 10 -0.82 13.16 16.25
N PHE A 11 0.21 12.59 15.62
CA PHE A 11 1.35 12.01 16.33
C PHE A 11 2.18 13.16 16.91
N PRO A 12 2.75 13.02 18.10
CA PRO A 12 3.75 13.93 18.58
C PRO A 12 4.85 14.08 17.51
N HIS A 13 5.26 15.31 17.25
CA HIS A 13 6.31 15.62 16.27
C HIS A 13 6.98 16.92 16.66
N ILE A 14 8.19 17.12 16.19
CA ILE A 14 8.89 18.39 16.31
C ILE A 14 8.30 19.32 15.26
N HIS A 15 7.68 20.39 15.71
CA HIS A 15 7.13 21.45 14.86
C HIS A 15 7.88 22.74 15.08
N TRP A 16 8.30 23.35 14.00
CA TRP A 16 8.82 24.71 13.99
C TRP A 16 8.06 25.53 12.95
N GLN A 17 7.77 26.79 13.30
CA GLN A 17 7.09 27.74 12.43
C GLN A 17 7.71 29.13 12.60
N SER A 18 7.91 29.86 11.50
CA SER A 18 8.36 31.24 11.52
C SER A 18 7.28 32.19 12.05
N GLU A 19 7.68 33.35 12.60
CA GLU A 19 6.75 34.34 13.15
C GLU A 19 5.75 34.86 12.12
N ASP A 20 6.15 34.96 10.85
CA ASP A 20 5.29 35.37 9.74
C ASP A 20 4.40 34.26 9.17
N ASN A 21 4.43 33.06 9.75
CA ASN A 21 3.69 31.84 9.34
C ASN A 21 3.97 31.39 7.90
N LYS A 22 5.03 31.89 7.25
CA LYS A 22 5.36 31.57 5.86
C LYS A 22 6.26 30.36 5.73
N LYS A 23 6.90 29.94 6.83
CA LYS A 23 7.83 28.81 6.85
C LYS A 23 7.46 27.90 8.00
N ASN A 24 7.43 26.59 7.72
CA ASN A 24 7.29 25.59 8.77
C ASN A 24 8.09 24.34 8.41
N ILE A 25 8.42 23.57 9.42
CA ILE A 25 8.97 22.22 9.28
C ILE A 25 8.40 21.34 10.37
N ASP A 26 7.97 20.14 9.98
CA ASP A 26 7.48 19.07 10.84
C ASP A 26 8.44 17.88 10.70
N ILE A 27 9.00 17.41 11.80
CA ILE A 27 9.84 16.23 11.85
C ILE A 27 9.22 15.26 12.84
N GLY A 28 8.92 14.05 12.37
CA GLY A 28 8.35 12.99 13.16
C GLY A 28 8.92 11.64 12.76
N GLY A 29 8.39 10.60 13.36
CA GLY A 29 8.84 9.27 13.03
C GLY A 29 8.22 8.19 13.87
N ALA A 30 8.81 7.00 13.82
CA ALA A 30 8.38 5.88 14.63
C ALA A 30 9.53 4.91 14.91
N LEU A 31 9.54 4.36 16.11
CA LEU A 31 10.35 3.19 16.47
C LEU A 31 9.39 2.03 16.75
N ARG A 32 9.54 0.90 16.01
CA ARG A 32 8.57 -0.17 16.04
C ARG A 32 9.19 -1.54 16.23
N ALA A 33 8.47 -2.37 16.97
CA ALA A 33 8.76 -3.79 17.12
C ALA A 33 7.54 -4.62 16.70
N ASN A 34 7.78 -5.81 16.23
CA ASN A 34 6.76 -6.69 15.70
C ASN A 34 6.94 -8.12 16.25
N TYR A 35 5.84 -8.70 16.72
CA TYR A 35 5.74 -10.09 17.10
C TYR A 35 4.82 -10.80 16.10
N ARG A 36 5.24 -11.98 15.60
CA ARG A 36 4.52 -12.71 14.58
C ARG A 36 4.52 -14.21 14.83
N TYR A 37 3.36 -14.80 14.71
CA TYR A 37 3.14 -16.25 14.66
C TYR A 37 2.47 -16.63 13.33
N GLU A 38 2.88 -17.73 12.71
CA GLU A 38 2.36 -18.27 11.46
C GLU A 38 2.19 -19.78 11.57
N ASP A 39 0.96 -20.30 11.37
CA ASP A 39 0.62 -21.72 11.60
C ASP A 39 1.26 -22.67 10.57
N TRP A 40 1.75 -22.14 9.45
CA TRP A 40 2.37 -22.93 8.37
C TRP A 40 3.90 -22.99 8.48
N HIS A 41 4.50 -22.26 9.39
CA HIS A 41 5.96 -22.17 9.47
C HIS A 41 6.53 -23.24 10.40
N SER A 42 7.18 -24.27 9.86
CA SER A 42 7.83 -25.33 10.64
C SER A 42 8.86 -24.80 11.63
N SER A 43 9.43 -23.62 11.37
CA SER A 43 10.33 -22.93 12.29
C SER A 43 9.67 -22.46 13.59
N ASN A 44 8.34 -22.36 13.66
CA ASN A 44 7.62 -22.03 14.89
C ASN A 44 7.84 -23.09 15.99
N TYR A 45 8.13 -24.32 15.61
CA TYR A 45 8.46 -25.40 16.57
C TYR A 45 9.93 -25.43 16.99
N ARG A 46 10.81 -24.86 16.15
CA ARG A 46 12.28 -24.83 16.40
C ARG A 46 12.76 -23.47 16.89
N ASN A 47 12.07 -22.40 16.47
CA ASN A 47 12.31 -21.04 16.89
C ASN A 47 10.95 -20.47 17.31
N PRO A 48 10.72 -20.25 18.62
CA PRO A 48 9.46 -19.67 19.09
C PRO A 48 9.18 -18.34 18.38
N PRO A 49 7.90 -17.92 18.33
CA PRO A 49 7.50 -16.67 17.72
C PRO A 49 8.38 -15.53 18.19
N HIS A 50 8.90 -14.75 17.26
CA HIS A 50 9.94 -13.79 17.57
C HIS A 50 9.41 -12.37 17.66
N LEU A 51 9.76 -11.69 18.74
CA LEU A 51 9.79 -10.25 18.77
C LEU A 51 10.94 -9.79 17.86
N ARG A 52 10.64 -8.98 16.86
CA ARG A 52 11.62 -8.45 15.90
C ARG A 52 11.56 -6.93 15.90
N PHE A 53 12.71 -6.32 15.68
CA PHE A 53 12.74 -4.95 15.23
C PHE A 53 11.98 -4.85 13.88
N ASP A 54 10.98 -3.98 13.80
CA ASP A 54 10.18 -3.79 12.59
C ASP A 54 10.75 -2.66 11.75
N ALA A 55 10.78 -1.45 12.28
CA ALA A 55 11.33 -0.31 11.59
C ALA A 55 11.67 0.87 12.51
N PHE A 56 12.65 1.64 12.09
CA PHE A 56 12.82 3.04 12.45
C PHE A 56 12.40 3.89 11.25
N ARG A 57 11.47 4.81 11.47
CA ARG A 57 10.95 5.68 10.43
C ARG A 57 11.25 7.13 10.77
N ILE A 58 11.60 7.91 9.76
CA ILE A 58 11.74 9.37 9.85
C ILE A 58 10.82 9.97 8.80
N ASP A 59 9.96 10.88 9.24
CA ASP A 59 9.11 11.70 8.39
C ASP A 59 9.56 13.15 8.49
N ALA A 60 9.67 13.83 7.36
CA ALA A 60 9.92 15.25 7.32
C ALA A 60 9.03 15.92 6.29
N ALA A 61 8.36 16.98 6.69
CA ALA A 61 7.57 17.82 5.80
C ALA A 61 7.76 19.27 6.15
N GLY A 62 7.57 20.15 5.19
CA GLY A 62 7.67 21.58 5.46
C GLY A 62 7.21 22.41 4.29
N GLN A 63 7.13 23.72 4.55
CA GLN A 63 6.66 24.70 3.58
C GLN A 63 7.48 25.98 3.72
N VAL A 64 7.78 26.61 2.59
CA VAL A 64 8.35 27.95 2.48
C VAL A 64 7.54 28.69 1.43
N ASN A 65 6.71 29.67 1.85
CA ASN A 65 5.71 30.31 1.01
C ASN A 65 4.82 29.26 0.31
N ASP A 66 4.78 29.24 -1.01
CA ASP A 66 4.00 28.30 -1.82
C ASP A 66 4.74 27.00 -2.12
N ALA A 67 6.06 26.94 -1.85
CA ALA A 67 6.84 25.73 -2.04
C ALA A 67 6.75 24.82 -0.79
N PHE A 68 6.57 23.52 -0.98
CA PHE A 68 6.50 22.54 0.11
C PHE A 68 7.24 21.26 -0.24
N PHE A 69 7.55 20.45 0.77
CA PHE A 69 8.10 19.11 0.58
C PHE A 69 7.46 18.12 1.56
N ASP A 70 7.54 16.85 1.22
CA ASP A 70 7.15 15.76 2.10
C ASP A 70 7.97 14.51 1.79
N SER A 71 8.47 13.86 2.84
CA SER A 71 9.31 12.67 2.73
C SER A 71 9.09 11.71 3.89
N GLY A 72 9.24 10.42 3.61
CA GLY A 72 9.19 9.35 4.60
C GLY A 72 10.22 8.28 4.28
N PHE A 73 11.13 8.05 5.23
CA PHE A 73 12.21 7.09 5.13
C PHE A 73 12.05 6.01 6.18
N TRP A 74 12.21 4.76 5.77
CA TRP A 74 12.07 3.58 6.59
C TRP A 74 13.39 2.84 6.64
N PHE A 75 13.86 2.55 7.84
CA PHE A 75 15.02 1.71 8.10
C PHE A 75 14.53 0.45 8.79
N GLN A 76 14.76 -0.70 8.16
CA GLN A 76 14.28 -2.00 8.61
C GLN A 76 15.45 -2.91 9.02
N ASP A 77 15.12 -4.05 9.59
CA ASP A 77 16.12 -5.09 9.89
C ASP A 77 16.93 -5.49 8.64
N ARG A 78 18.17 -5.97 8.86
CA ARG A 78 19.10 -6.42 7.81
C ARG A 78 19.55 -5.35 6.81
N ARG A 79 19.68 -4.10 7.27
CA ARG A 79 20.14 -2.96 6.45
C ARG A 79 19.23 -2.65 5.25
N LYS A 80 17.97 -2.99 5.34
CA LYS A 80 16.98 -2.60 4.36
C LYS A 80 16.47 -1.21 4.66
N TYR A 81 16.27 -0.43 3.64
CA TYR A 81 15.63 0.88 3.72
C TYR A 81 14.56 0.97 2.64
N ALA A 82 13.56 1.79 2.86
CA ALA A 82 12.52 2.07 1.90
C ALA A 82 12.12 3.55 1.95
N ILE A 83 11.66 4.04 0.83
CA ILE A 83 11.10 5.38 0.68
C ILE A 83 9.62 5.18 0.37
N ASP A 84 8.76 5.65 1.26
CA ASP A 84 7.32 5.59 1.00
C ASP A 84 6.85 6.82 0.20
N ARG A 85 7.52 7.95 0.35
CA ARG A 85 7.35 9.17 -0.46
C ARG A 85 8.57 10.09 -0.31
N ALA A 86 8.87 10.83 -1.34
CA ALA A 86 9.89 11.90 -1.30
C ALA A 86 9.65 12.85 -2.48
N TYR A 87 9.08 14.03 -2.22
CA TYR A 87 8.77 14.99 -3.26
C TYR A 87 8.85 16.43 -2.78
N VAL A 88 9.06 17.34 -3.72
CA VAL A 88 8.84 18.76 -3.56
C VAL A 88 7.56 19.15 -4.29
N GLY A 89 6.88 20.18 -3.84
CA GLY A 89 5.66 20.67 -4.45
C GLY A 89 5.58 22.17 -4.45
N TYR A 90 4.65 22.70 -5.23
CA TYR A 90 4.36 24.11 -5.34
C TYR A 90 2.86 24.35 -5.48
N HIS A 91 2.29 25.23 -4.65
CA HIS A 91 0.92 25.67 -4.77
C HIS A 91 0.80 26.67 -5.92
N LEU A 92 0.12 26.28 -6.99
CA LEU A 92 -0.15 27.15 -8.15
C LEU A 92 -1.27 28.14 -7.86
N SER A 93 -2.18 27.76 -6.97
CA SER A 93 -3.29 28.53 -6.46
C SER A 93 -3.80 27.93 -5.15
N GLU A 94 -4.80 28.56 -4.52
CA GLU A 94 -5.49 28.00 -3.34
C GLU A 94 -6.13 26.61 -3.62
N ARG A 95 -6.38 26.27 -4.88
CA ARG A 95 -7.08 25.06 -5.29
C ARG A 95 -6.21 24.04 -6.00
N SER A 96 -4.99 24.40 -6.36
CA SER A 96 -4.14 23.53 -7.17
C SER A 96 -2.68 23.53 -6.75
N ALA A 97 -2.05 22.36 -6.86
CA ALA A 97 -0.65 22.17 -6.58
C ALA A 97 -0.03 21.17 -7.56
N VAL A 98 1.28 21.28 -7.73
CA VAL A 98 2.10 20.29 -8.43
C VAL A 98 3.09 19.68 -7.46
N GLN A 99 3.42 18.41 -7.66
CA GLN A 99 4.41 17.65 -6.90
C GLN A 99 5.40 17.00 -7.86
N LEU A 100 6.69 17.05 -7.56
CA LEU A 100 7.77 16.47 -8.36
C LEU A 100 8.66 15.60 -7.47
N GLY A 101 9.00 14.41 -7.93
CA GLY A 101 9.80 13.43 -7.19
C GLY A 101 9.10 12.09 -7.10
N ALA A 102 8.92 11.58 -5.89
CA ALA A 102 8.22 10.32 -5.62
C ALA A 102 6.92 10.55 -4.81
N PRO A 103 5.91 11.23 -5.36
CA PRO A 103 4.61 11.34 -4.72
C PRO A 103 3.85 10.02 -4.80
N PHE A 104 2.85 9.83 -3.91
CA PHE A 104 1.92 8.70 -4.01
C PHE A 104 1.17 8.72 -5.33
N LYS A 105 1.10 7.55 -5.99
CA LYS A 105 0.27 7.33 -7.17
C LYS A 105 -1.20 7.50 -6.78
N PRO A 106 -1.96 8.41 -7.41
CA PRO A 106 -3.36 8.60 -7.09
C PRO A 106 -4.18 7.43 -7.65
N PHE A 107 -4.58 6.50 -6.77
CA PHE A 107 -5.40 5.35 -7.14
C PHE A 107 -6.11 4.76 -5.93
N GLY A 108 -7.42 4.54 -6.02
CA GLY A 108 -8.23 3.86 -5.02
C GLY A 108 -8.26 4.55 -3.65
N LEU A 109 -8.37 3.75 -2.61
CA LEU A 109 -8.30 4.20 -1.21
C LEU A 109 -6.87 4.65 -0.88
N MET A 110 -6.72 5.86 -0.39
CA MET A 110 -5.42 6.46 -0.07
C MET A 110 -5.42 7.11 1.30
N PRO A 111 -4.25 7.17 1.98
CA PRO A 111 -3.01 6.47 1.64
C PRO A 111 -3.05 4.99 1.96
N TYR A 112 -3.86 4.57 2.93
CA TYR A 112 -3.97 3.19 3.39
C TYR A 112 -5.34 2.63 3.05
N PRO A 113 -5.39 1.46 2.37
CA PRO A 113 -6.66 0.87 1.95
C PRO A 113 -7.37 0.03 3.02
N GLN A 114 -6.84 -0.05 4.26
CA GLN A 114 -7.37 -0.85 5.38
C GLN A 114 -7.00 -0.25 6.74
N PHE A 115 -7.59 -0.81 7.82
CA PHE A 115 -7.34 -0.40 9.21
C PHE A 115 -6.22 -1.19 9.88
N GLY A 116 -6.09 -2.48 9.55
CA GLY A 116 -5.13 -3.38 10.14
C GLY A 116 -3.68 -3.08 9.76
N TRP A 117 -2.77 -3.59 10.58
CA TRP A 117 -1.35 -3.60 10.28
C TRP A 117 -1.01 -4.47 9.07
N SER A 118 -1.69 -5.62 8.98
CA SER A 118 -1.56 -6.55 7.86
C SER A 118 -2.28 -5.99 6.66
N TYR A 119 -1.53 -5.69 5.61
CA TYR A 119 -2.11 -5.20 4.37
C TYR A 119 -3.00 -6.24 3.70
N GLY A 120 -4.13 -5.80 3.12
CA GLY A 120 -5.02 -6.61 2.31
C GLY A 120 -4.49 -6.88 0.90
N ILE A 121 -5.19 -7.71 0.16
CA ILE A 121 -4.83 -8.14 -1.21
C ILE A 121 -4.52 -6.96 -2.14
N PRO A 122 -5.28 -5.86 -2.20
CA PRO A 122 -4.99 -4.75 -3.10
C PRO A 122 -3.58 -4.18 -2.96
N PHE A 123 -3.04 -4.11 -1.72
CA PHE A 123 -1.67 -3.64 -1.49
C PHE A 123 -0.64 -4.53 -2.19
N TYR A 124 -0.80 -5.86 -2.10
CA TYR A 124 0.12 -6.82 -2.73
C TYR A 124 0.01 -6.85 -4.26
N LEU A 125 -1.04 -6.28 -4.82
CA LEU A 125 -1.21 -6.08 -6.26
C LEU A 125 -0.65 -4.73 -6.74
N GLY A 126 -0.09 -3.93 -5.83
CA GLY A 126 0.49 -2.62 -6.14
C GLY A 126 -0.52 -1.46 -6.07
N PHE A 127 -1.70 -1.68 -5.47
CA PHE A 127 -2.73 -0.66 -5.26
C PHE A 127 -2.76 -0.22 -3.79
N GLY A 128 -2.45 1.04 -3.54
CA GLY A 128 -2.33 1.64 -2.21
C GLY A 128 -0.88 1.85 -1.76
N VAL A 129 -0.61 3.00 -1.18
CA VAL A 129 0.72 3.45 -0.68
C VAL A 129 1.84 3.33 -1.73
N ASN A 130 1.52 3.22 -3.01
CA ASN A 130 2.50 3.06 -4.07
C ASN A 130 2.97 4.42 -4.58
N THR A 131 4.25 4.53 -4.94
CA THR A 131 4.89 5.73 -5.45
C THR A 131 5.53 5.50 -6.80
N GLY A 132 5.76 6.59 -7.53
CA GLY A 132 6.47 6.58 -8.81
C GLY A 132 7.36 7.82 -8.92
N LEU A 133 8.45 7.72 -9.68
CA LEU A 133 9.28 8.88 -10.01
C LEU A 133 8.61 9.70 -11.12
N GLY A 134 8.16 10.91 -10.79
CA GLY A 134 7.46 11.74 -11.78
C GLY A 134 6.80 12.97 -11.20
N ALA A 135 5.70 13.38 -11.82
CA ALA A 135 4.95 14.58 -11.49
C ALA A 135 3.48 14.23 -11.18
N LYS A 136 2.90 14.93 -10.21
CA LYS A 136 1.48 14.87 -9.90
C LYS A 136 0.89 16.26 -9.80
N TYR A 137 -0.22 16.48 -10.47
CA TYR A 137 -1.07 17.64 -10.35
C TYR A 137 -2.25 17.31 -9.46
N GLN A 138 -2.61 18.22 -8.56
CA GLN A 138 -3.76 18.12 -7.68
C GLN A 138 -4.65 19.35 -7.86
N TYR A 139 -5.95 19.11 -7.93
CA TYR A 139 -6.95 20.16 -7.99
C TYR A 139 -8.11 19.84 -7.06
N GLN A 140 -8.57 20.83 -6.28
CA GLN A 140 -9.72 20.71 -5.41
C GLN A 140 -10.65 21.92 -5.60
N HIS A 141 -11.93 21.63 -5.75
CA HIS A 141 -12.97 22.62 -5.83
C HIS A 141 -14.23 22.11 -5.14
N ASP A 142 -14.64 22.82 -4.09
CA ASP A 142 -15.74 22.43 -3.21
C ASP A 142 -15.55 20.98 -2.73
N ASP A 143 -16.53 20.10 -2.96
CA ASP A 143 -16.49 18.70 -2.58
C ASP A 143 -15.72 17.80 -3.58
N TRP A 144 -15.23 18.34 -4.67
CA TRP A 144 -14.53 17.58 -5.70
C TRP A 144 -13.02 17.70 -5.57
N ALA A 145 -12.32 16.56 -5.68
CA ALA A 145 -10.87 16.52 -5.82
C ALA A 145 -10.47 15.69 -7.04
N PHE A 146 -9.51 16.23 -7.79
CA PHE A 146 -8.96 15.58 -8.98
C PHE A 146 -7.44 15.52 -8.87
N ASP A 147 -6.88 14.35 -9.07
CA ASP A 147 -5.44 14.11 -9.18
C ASP A 147 -5.12 13.55 -10.56
N ALA A 148 -4.10 14.09 -11.21
CA ALA A 148 -3.50 13.56 -12.43
C ALA A 148 -1.99 13.42 -12.23
N ALA A 149 -1.41 12.27 -12.60
CA ALA A 149 0.02 12.02 -12.41
C ALA A 149 0.62 11.32 -13.61
N TYR A 150 1.90 11.62 -13.87
CA TYR A 150 2.72 10.97 -14.88
C TYR A 150 4.05 10.53 -14.27
N TYR A 151 4.39 9.26 -14.46
CA TYR A 151 5.60 8.62 -13.96
C TYR A 151 6.35 7.99 -15.13
N PRO A 152 7.42 8.64 -15.64
CA PRO A 152 8.27 8.05 -16.68
C PRO A 152 8.86 6.70 -16.26
N ARG A 153 9.12 6.54 -14.96
CA ARG A 153 9.62 5.29 -14.40
C ARG A 153 8.98 4.97 -13.05
N MET A 154 8.90 3.66 -12.76
CA MET A 154 8.55 3.18 -11.43
C MET A 154 9.69 3.46 -10.43
N MET A 155 9.39 3.42 -9.14
CA MET A 155 10.43 3.47 -8.10
C MET A 155 11.37 2.26 -8.25
N PRO A 156 12.70 2.47 -8.07
CA PRO A 156 13.66 1.38 -8.16
C PRO A 156 13.35 0.23 -7.19
N THR A 157 13.60 -0.99 -7.65
CA THR A 157 13.52 -2.19 -6.83
C THR A 157 14.48 -2.08 -5.64
N GLY A 158 14.04 -2.50 -4.47
CA GLY A 158 14.84 -2.49 -3.23
C GLY A 158 14.79 -1.19 -2.42
N VAL A 159 14.29 -0.08 -3.00
CA VAL A 159 14.11 1.20 -2.27
C VAL A 159 12.66 1.60 -2.10
N ARG A 160 11.74 0.99 -2.82
CA ARG A 160 10.30 1.28 -2.72
C ARG A 160 9.65 0.63 -1.50
N TYR A 161 8.68 1.31 -0.91
CA TYR A 161 7.92 0.79 0.22
C TYR A 161 6.87 -0.25 -0.23
N ALA A 162 6.05 0.08 -1.22
CA ALA A 162 4.98 -0.79 -1.71
C ALA A 162 5.45 -1.73 -2.83
N PRO A 163 4.84 -2.92 -2.97
CA PRO A 163 5.10 -3.81 -4.09
C PRO A 163 4.73 -3.17 -5.43
N ASP A 164 5.51 -3.46 -6.44
CA ASP A 164 5.19 -3.16 -7.85
C ASP A 164 5.82 -4.24 -8.73
N VAL A 165 5.61 -4.17 -10.04
CA VAL A 165 6.27 -5.05 -11.02
C VAL A 165 7.77 -5.06 -10.79
N ALA A 166 8.37 -6.25 -10.86
CA ALA A 166 9.79 -6.45 -10.65
C ALA A 166 10.37 -7.36 -11.74
N SER A 167 11.64 -7.15 -12.09
CA SER A 167 12.42 -8.05 -12.91
C SER A 167 13.21 -9.02 -12.04
N TYR A 168 13.42 -10.25 -12.47
CA TYR A 168 14.28 -11.19 -11.75
C TYR A 168 15.75 -10.72 -11.72
N ASP A 169 16.17 -9.93 -12.70
CA ASP A 169 17.52 -9.34 -12.73
C ASP A 169 17.71 -8.34 -11.57
N ASP A 170 16.67 -7.59 -11.23
CA ASP A 170 16.68 -6.64 -10.12
C ASP A 170 16.70 -7.33 -8.75
N LEU A 171 16.12 -8.52 -8.66
CA LEU A 171 15.88 -9.23 -7.41
C LEU A 171 16.97 -10.23 -7.04
N LYS A 172 18.00 -10.39 -7.84
CA LYS A 172 19.15 -11.30 -7.67
C LYS A 172 18.78 -12.63 -6.96
N ASN A 173 18.84 -13.76 -7.68
CA ASN A 173 18.64 -15.11 -7.14
C ASN A 173 17.19 -15.55 -6.82
N THR A 174 16.21 -15.10 -7.57
CA THR A 174 14.91 -15.76 -7.52
C THR A 174 14.82 -16.82 -8.62
N ASN A 175 15.21 -18.06 -8.31
CA ASN A 175 15.06 -19.21 -9.24
C ASN A 175 13.66 -19.27 -9.85
N TYR A 176 12.67 -18.85 -9.08
CA TYR A 176 11.29 -18.81 -9.46
C TYR A 176 10.99 -17.79 -10.57
N ALA A 177 11.55 -16.59 -10.46
CA ALA A 177 11.35 -15.54 -11.47
C ALA A 177 12.08 -15.85 -12.77
N SER A 178 13.26 -16.49 -12.71
CA SER A 178 14.01 -16.91 -13.89
C SER A 178 13.29 -18.01 -14.68
N GLN A 179 12.59 -18.94 -14.00
CA GLN A 179 11.79 -19.98 -14.64
C GLN A 179 10.63 -19.43 -15.46
N HIS A 180 10.12 -18.24 -15.12
CA HIS A 180 9.02 -17.59 -15.83
C HIS A 180 9.50 -16.48 -16.77
N LEU A 181 10.79 -16.25 -16.88
CA LEU A 181 11.43 -15.25 -17.76
C LEU A 181 10.85 -13.82 -17.54
N GLN A 182 10.58 -13.45 -16.30
CA GLN A 182 9.99 -12.18 -15.95
C GLN A 182 11.03 -11.06 -15.96
N ARG A 183 10.98 -10.18 -16.98
CA ARG A 183 11.85 -9.01 -17.16
C ARG A 183 11.04 -7.75 -17.46
N ASN A 184 9.94 -7.58 -16.77
CA ASN A 184 8.99 -6.49 -17.04
C ASN A 184 9.28 -5.26 -16.17
N GLU A 185 9.10 -4.07 -16.75
CA GLU A 185 9.22 -2.76 -16.10
C GLU A 185 8.09 -1.86 -16.56
N LYS A 186 7.38 -1.20 -15.64
CA LYS A 186 6.41 -0.16 -15.99
C LYS A 186 7.12 1.13 -16.38
N ARG A 187 6.75 1.70 -17.53
CA ARG A 187 7.23 2.97 -18.06
C ARG A 187 6.05 3.85 -18.50
N ASP A 188 6.23 5.16 -18.40
CA ASP A 188 5.25 6.16 -18.83
C ASP A 188 3.86 5.89 -18.24
N GLN A 189 3.81 5.70 -16.93
CA GLN A 189 2.57 5.45 -16.22
C GLN A 189 1.78 6.76 -16.03
N VAL A 190 0.51 6.74 -16.42
CA VAL A 190 -0.45 7.79 -16.13
C VAL A 190 -1.44 7.28 -15.08
N ASN A 191 -1.75 8.09 -14.09
CA ASN A 191 -2.79 7.85 -13.10
C ASN A 191 -3.74 9.04 -13.04
N LEU A 192 -5.04 8.74 -12.99
CA LEU A 192 -6.11 9.72 -12.78
C LEU A 192 -6.96 9.26 -11.59
N ARG A 193 -7.33 10.18 -10.71
CA ARG A 193 -8.24 9.92 -9.59
C ARG A 193 -9.20 11.11 -9.45
N LEU A 194 -10.50 10.83 -9.41
CA LEU A 194 -11.54 11.80 -9.15
C LEU A 194 -12.33 11.35 -7.93
N THR A 195 -12.55 12.25 -6.98
CA THR A 195 -13.36 11.97 -5.79
C THR A 195 -14.35 13.08 -5.53
N ARG A 196 -15.45 12.69 -4.90
CA ARG A 196 -16.43 13.63 -4.35
C ARG A 196 -16.67 13.32 -2.87
N ALA A 197 -16.55 14.33 -2.05
CA ALA A 197 -16.89 14.28 -0.63
C ALA A 197 -18.39 14.60 -0.44
N PHE A 198 -18.97 14.04 0.62
CA PHE A 198 -20.36 14.29 1.01
C PHE A 198 -20.39 14.48 2.53
N HIS A 199 -20.85 15.65 2.97
CA HIS A 199 -20.92 16.00 4.39
C HIS A 199 -22.37 16.34 4.73
N GLN A 200 -23.03 15.51 5.54
CA GLN A 200 -24.41 15.75 5.98
C GLN A 200 -24.70 15.03 7.30
N GLY A 201 -25.26 15.73 8.28
CA GLY A 201 -25.80 15.12 9.50
C GLY A 201 -24.82 14.24 10.29
N GLY A 202 -23.52 14.62 10.36
CA GLY A 202 -22.46 13.83 11.00
C GLY A 202 -21.81 12.77 10.10
N TRP A 203 -22.32 12.58 8.89
CA TRP A 203 -21.71 11.72 7.89
C TRP A 203 -20.60 12.46 7.14
N ASN A 204 -19.43 11.82 7.01
CA ASN A 204 -18.29 12.28 6.21
C ASN A 204 -17.91 11.18 5.25
N ASN A 205 -18.36 11.29 4.03
CA ASN A 205 -18.26 10.23 3.02
C ASN A 205 -17.43 10.70 1.83
N GLU A 206 -16.78 9.76 1.15
CA GLU A 206 -16.12 9.97 -0.13
C GLU A 206 -16.52 8.85 -1.09
N LEU A 207 -16.81 9.22 -2.32
CA LEU A 207 -16.93 8.29 -3.46
C LEU A 207 -15.88 8.68 -4.49
N GLY A 208 -15.17 7.72 -5.06
CA GLY A 208 -14.16 8.02 -6.05
C GLY A 208 -13.95 6.93 -7.10
N GLY A 209 -13.43 7.40 -8.24
CA GLY A 209 -13.00 6.56 -9.35
C GLY A 209 -11.54 6.82 -9.72
N SER A 210 -10.85 5.79 -10.18
CA SER A 210 -9.43 5.86 -10.54
C SER A 210 -9.13 5.06 -11.78
N LEU A 211 -8.20 5.59 -12.60
CA LEU A 211 -7.66 4.94 -13.77
C LEU A 211 -6.14 4.97 -13.72
N ALA A 212 -5.50 3.90 -14.20
CA ALA A 212 -4.06 3.84 -14.40
C ALA A 212 -3.74 3.10 -15.70
N ALA A 213 -2.73 3.57 -16.43
CA ALA A 213 -2.21 2.89 -17.61
C ALA A 213 -0.70 3.12 -17.73
N SER A 214 0.04 2.14 -18.25
CA SER A 214 1.46 2.28 -18.56
C SER A 214 1.89 1.36 -19.68
N ARG A 215 3.03 1.65 -20.28
CA ARG A 215 3.77 0.65 -21.05
C ARG A 215 4.36 -0.38 -20.09
N LEU A 216 4.38 -1.64 -20.50
CA LEU A 216 5.06 -2.73 -19.82
C LEU A 216 6.25 -3.18 -20.68
N TYR A 217 7.37 -2.52 -20.48
CA TYR A 217 8.59 -2.80 -21.23
C TYR A 217 9.22 -4.11 -20.77
N ASN A 218 9.52 -5.00 -21.71
CA ASN A 218 10.26 -6.21 -21.42
C ASN A 218 11.75 -6.01 -21.74
N GLN A 219 12.60 -6.14 -20.73
CA GLN A 219 14.05 -5.92 -20.85
C GLN A 219 14.77 -6.98 -21.69
N ALA A 220 14.18 -8.17 -21.90
CA ALA A 220 14.80 -9.24 -22.67
C ALA A 220 14.51 -9.12 -24.16
N THR A 221 13.28 -8.76 -24.54
CA THR A 221 12.86 -8.64 -25.95
C THR A 221 13.02 -7.23 -26.49
N GLY A 222 13.03 -6.22 -25.63
CA GLY A 222 12.92 -4.82 -26.03
C GLY A 222 11.49 -4.38 -26.38
N ASP A 223 10.52 -5.28 -26.33
CA ASP A 223 9.14 -5.02 -26.70
C ASP A 223 8.35 -4.31 -25.59
N ASN A 224 7.31 -3.60 -25.99
CA ASN A 224 6.38 -2.95 -25.10
C ASN A 224 5.04 -3.69 -25.11
N GLY A 225 4.67 -4.22 -23.97
CA GLY A 225 3.32 -4.59 -23.64
C GLY A 225 2.59 -3.43 -22.96
N SER A 226 1.51 -3.73 -22.23
CA SER A 226 0.69 -2.74 -21.55
C SER A 226 0.27 -3.17 -20.15
N PHE A 227 -0.01 -2.18 -19.32
CA PHE A 227 -0.72 -2.30 -18.05
C PHE A 227 -1.87 -1.32 -18.02
N TRP A 228 -2.99 -1.72 -17.46
CA TRP A 228 -4.10 -0.86 -17.14
C TRP A 228 -4.78 -1.30 -15.84
N ALA A 229 -5.39 -0.35 -15.15
CA ALA A 229 -6.26 -0.63 -14.01
C ALA A 229 -7.38 0.42 -13.95
N ALA A 230 -8.56 -0.01 -13.52
CA ALA A 230 -9.69 0.84 -13.20
C ALA A 230 -10.26 0.45 -11.84
N GLY A 231 -10.62 1.42 -11.02
CA GLY A 231 -11.15 1.15 -9.69
C GLY A 231 -12.17 2.17 -9.24
N LEU A 232 -13.10 1.69 -8.41
CA LEU A 232 -14.04 2.52 -7.66
C LEU A 232 -13.80 2.29 -6.17
N HIS A 233 -13.98 3.33 -5.37
CA HIS A 233 -13.84 3.23 -3.92
C HIS A 233 -14.82 4.15 -3.20
N THR A 234 -15.06 3.83 -1.94
CA THR A 234 -15.86 4.65 -1.04
C THR A 234 -15.27 4.67 0.37
N LEU A 235 -15.43 5.80 1.04
CA LEU A 235 -15.25 5.97 2.48
C LEU A 235 -16.57 6.43 3.07
N VAL A 236 -16.98 5.81 4.17
CA VAL A 236 -18.19 6.18 4.91
C VAL A 236 -17.81 6.27 6.38
N ASN A 237 -17.87 7.48 6.93
CA ASN A 237 -17.54 7.74 8.31
C ASN A 237 -18.75 8.36 9.02
N TYR A 238 -19.22 7.68 10.06
CA TYR A 238 -20.24 8.14 10.98
C TYR A 238 -19.85 7.70 12.38
N ASP A 239 -19.33 8.64 13.16
CA ASP A 239 -18.75 8.33 14.47
C ASP A 239 -19.72 7.51 15.35
N PRO A 240 -19.29 6.40 15.96
CA PRO A 240 -17.91 5.85 16.01
C PRO A 240 -17.56 4.84 14.89
N TRP A 241 -18.30 4.77 13.81
CA TRP A 241 -18.16 3.77 12.76
C TRP A 241 -17.40 4.30 11.54
N HIS A 242 -16.56 3.44 10.97
CA HIS A 242 -15.79 3.71 9.76
C HIS A 242 -15.92 2.51 8.81
N LEU A 243 -16.37 2.76 7.61
CA LEU A 243 -16.45 1.78 6.54
C LEU A 243 -15.65 2.28 5.34
N SER A 244 -14.84 1.42 4.74
CA SER A 244 -14.25 1.69 3.45
C SER A 244 -14.38 0.48 2.52
N GLY A 245 -14.46 0.74 1.23
CA GLY A 245 -14.54 -0.31 0.24
C GLY A 245 -13.92 0.12 -1.07
N GLN A 246 -13.39 -0.86 -1.81
CA GLN A 246 -12.94 -0.65 -3.18
C GLN A 246 -13.07 -1.91 -4.01
N VAL A 247 -13.28 -1.72 -5.31
CA VAL A 247 -13.19 -2.74 -6.33
C VAL A 247 -12.26 -2.26 -7.44
N ILE A 248 -11.35 -3.13 -7.86
CA ILE A 248 -10.32 -2.80 -8.85
C ILE A 248 -10.25 -3.93 -9.87
N ARG A 249 -10.33 -3.59 -11.14
CA ARG A 249 -10.04 -4.47 -12.26
C ARG A 249 -8.72 -4.07 -12.87
N TYR A 250 -7.83 -5.04 -13.18
CA TYR A 250 -6.54 -4.76 -13.81
C TYR A 250 -6.17 -5.79 -14.87
N GLY A 251 -5.29 -5.38 -15.77
CA GLY A 251 -4.72 -6.24 -16.80
C GLY A 251 -3.29 -5.85 -17.16
N TYR A 252 -2.47 -6.88 -17.38
CA TYR A 252 -1.12 -6.81 -17.92
C TYR A 252 -1.06 -7.62 -19.20
N ASP A 253 -0.51 -7.03 -20.27
CA ASP A 253 -0.13 -7.70 -21.50
C ASP A 253 1.41 -7.71 -21.59
N ALA A 254 2.06 -8.74 -21.04
CA ALA A 254 3.51 -8.86 -21.06
C ALA A 254 4.00 -9.40 -22.40
N LYS A 255 5.20 -8.95 -22.84
CA LYS A 255 5.86 -9.37 -24.10
C LYS A 255 7.18 -10.08 -23.80
N GLY A 256 7.11 -11.15 -23.00
CA GLY A 256 8.28 -11.98 -22.70
C GLY A 256 8.81 -12.76 -23.92
N PRO A 257 10.07 -13.24 -23.85
CA PRO A 257 10.66 -14.06 -24.90
C PRO A 257 9.92 -15.39 -25.08
N ALA A 258 10.29 -16.15 -26.12
CA ALA A 258 9.73 -17.48 -26.35
C ALA A 258 9.89 -18.37 -25.10
N GLY A 259 8.81 -19.03 -24.69
CA GLY A 259 8.74 -19.84 -23.47
C GLY A 259 8.40 -19.06 -22.19
N ALA A 260 8.30 -17.73 -22.25
CA ALA A 260 7.84 -16.94 -21.10
C ALA A 260 6.37 -17.20 -20.76
N ASN A 261 6.08 -17.28 -19.47
CA ASN A 261 4.68 -17.34 -19.00
C ASN A 261 4.12 -15.93 -18.82
N ASN A 262 3.48 -15.39 -19.85
CA ASN A 262 2.88 -14.07 -19.86
C ASN A 262 1.51 -14.01 -19.13
N SER A 263 0.98 -15.14 -18.65
CA SER A 263 -0.25 -15.15 -17.84
C SER A 263 -0.05 -14.76 -16.38
N VAL A 264 1.19 -14.55 -15.99
CA VAL A 264 1.58 -14.12 -14.64
C VAL A 264 2.54 -12.94 -14.70
N ILE A 265 2.58 -12.16 -13.62
CA ILE A 265 3.46 -11.01 -13.46
C ILE A 265 4.22 -11.15 -12.14
N LEU A 266 5.54 -10.97 -12.21
CA LEU A 266 6.38 -10.91 -11.02
C LEU A 266 6.16 -9.56 -10.31
N MET A 267 5.82 -9.65 -9.02
CA MET A 267 5.66 -8.53 -8.09
C MET A 267 6.66 -8.64 -6.95
N GLY A 268 6.85 -7.55 -6.23
CA GLY A 268 7.71 -7.50 -5.05
C GLY A 268 8.79 -6.45 -5.16
N GLY A 269 10.01 -6.78 -4.71
CA GLY A 269 11.16 -5.87 -4.78
C GLY A 269 11.10 -4.70 -3.82
N ASN A 270 10.33 -4.83 -2.75
CA ASN A 270 10.32 -3.93 -1.63
C ASN A 270 10.93 -4.61 -0.39
N GLY A 271 11.24 -3.83 0.64
CA GLY A 271 11.82 -4.36 1.88
C GLY A 271 10.89 -5.28 2.67
N LEU A 272 9.57 -5.26 2.39
CA LEU A 272 8.54 -5.92 3.20
C LEU A 272 8.19 -7.32 2.71
N THR A 273 8.20 -7.56 1.40
CA THR A 273 7.75 -8.81 0.81
C THR A 273 8.79 -9.42 -0.12
N PRO A 274 8.98 -10.75 -0.08
CA PRO A 274 9.74 -11.43 -1.12
C PRO A 274 9.06 -11.26 -2.48
N ALA A 275 9.76 -11.64 -3.56
CA ALA A 275 9.16 -11.71 -4.88
C ALA A 275 8.07 -12.80 -4.95
N TYR A 276 7.00 -12.52 -5.69
CA TYR A 276 5.88 -13.42 -5.91
C TYR A 276 5.21 -13.15 -7.26
N LEU A 277 4.51 -14.14 -7.78
CA LEU A 277 3.73 -14.01 -9.02
C LEU A 277 2.27 -13.69 -8.68
N ILE A 278 1.69 -12.81 -9.49
CA ILE A 278 0.25 -12.52 -9.51
C ILE A 278 -0.33 -12.89 -10.88
N PRO A 279 -1.65 -13.12 -11.02
CA PRO A 279 -2.26 -13.29 -12.33
C PRO A 279 -2.13 -12.00 -13.15
N SER A 280 -1.91 -12.14 -14.45
CA SER A 280 -1.84 -10.99 -15.37
C SER A 280 -3.16 -10.22 -15.49
N GLN A 281 -4.30 -10.90 -15.23
CA GLN A 281 -5.63 -10.29 -15.25
C GLN A 281 -6.46 -10.80 -14.08
N ALA A 282 -7.10 -9.89 -13.37
CA ALA A 282 -7.98 -10.23 -12.25
C ALA A 282 -8.83 -9.04 -11.81
N THR A 283 -9.86 -9.33 -11.01
CA THR A 283 -10.60 -8.34 -10.24
C THR A 283 -10.30 -8.55 -8.76
N THR A 284 -10.02 -7.48 -8.02
CA THR A 284 -9.89 -7.52 -6.56
C THR A 284 -10.91 -6.59 -5.92
N ALA A 285 -11.40 -6.98 -4.76
CA ALA A 285 -12.23 -6.12 -3.93
C ALA A 285 -11.77 -6.18 -2.47
N ALA A 286 -12.01 -5.09 -1.75
CA ALA A 286 -11.80 -5.01 -0.32
C ALA A 286 -12.95 -4.26 0.34
N ILE A 287 -13.32 -4.70 1.53
CA ILE A 287 -14.25 -4.01 2.42
C ILE A 287 -13.67 -4.03 3.83
N ASN A 288 -13.68 -2.88 4.48
CA ASN A 288 -13.06 -2.69 5.77
C ASN A 288 -14.05 -1.96 6.68
N LEU A 289 -14.32 -2.53 7.85
CA LEU A 289 -15.22 -1.96 8.86
C LEU A 289 -14.44 -1.75 10.14
N ALA A 290 -14.58 -0.57 10.75
CA ALA A 290 -14.03 -0.30 12.06
C ALA A 290 -15.01 0.42 12.97
N ARG A 291 -14.82 0.23 14.29
CA ARG A 291 -15.52 0.95 15.33
C ARG A 291 -14.55 1.46 16.38
N ASP A 292 -14.62 2.73 16.67
CA ASP A 292 -13.89 3.37 17.76
C ASP A 292 -14.66 3.23 19.07
N VAL A 293 -13.93 3.00 20.16
CA VAL A 293 -14.45 2.92 21.53
C VAL A 293 -13.51 3.70 22.42
N ASP A 294 -14.01 4.77 23.02
CA ASP A 294 -13.25 5.52 24.02
C ASP A 294 -13.21 4.74 25.33
N VAL A 295 -12.05 4.71 25.97
CA VAL A 295 -11.82 3.98 27.21
C VAL A 295 -11.00 4.83 28.21
N PRO A 296 -11.33 4.78 29.52
CA PRO A 296 -10.60 5.54 30.53
C PRO A 296 -9.49 4.69 31.20
N TRP A 297 -8.67 3.96 30.40
CA TRP A 297 -7.70 3.01 30.95
C TRP A 297 -6.30 3.62 31.06
N GLY A 298 -6.13 4.63 31.91
CA GLY A 298 -4.84 5.28 32.12
C GLY A 298 -4.32 5.94 30.84
N PRO A 299 -3.19 5.46 30.25
CA PRO A 299 -2.65 6.03 29.02
C PRO A 299 -3.47 5.65 27.80
N VAL A 300 -4.24 4.56 27.84
CA VAL A 300 -5.09 4.14 26.73
C VAL A 300 -6.34 5.00 26.69
N LYS A 301 -6.56 5.69 25.58
CA LYS A 301 -7.69 6.60 25.41
C LYS A 301 -8.75 6.06 24.46
N LYS A 302 -8.34 5.20 23.52
CA LYS A 302 -9.22 4.68 22.49
C LYS A 302 -8.78 3.29 22.05
N LEU A 303 -9.76 2.47 21.75
CA LEU A 303 -9.62 1.21 21.01
C LEU A 303 -10.33 1.35 19.68
N ARG A 304 -9.74 0.86 18.60
CA ARG A 304 -10.41 0.66 17.32
C ARG A 304 -10.47 -0.83 17.01
N PHE A 305 -11.65 -1.38 17.04
CA PHE A 305 -11.89 -2.74 16.54
C PHE A 305 -12.15 -2.68 15.05
N TYR A 306 -11.58 -3.62 14.28
CA TYR A 306 -11.75 -3.63 12.83
C TYR A 306 -11.81 -5.03 12.26
N ASN A 307 -12.44 -5.13 11.08
CA ASN A 307 -12.38 -6.26 10.19
C ASN A 307 -12.08 -5.77 8.78
N ASP A 308 -10.99 -6.28 8.20
CA ASP A 308 -10.55 -6.00 6.84
C ASP A 308 -10.67 -7.29 6.02
N TYR A 309 -11.55 -7.31 5.03
CA TYR A 309 -11.74 -8.44 4.13
C TYR A 309 -11.36 -8.06 2.71
N SER A 310 -10.63 -8.94 2.03
CA SER A 310 -10.28 -8.75 0.61
C SER A 310 -10.30 -10.06 -0.16
N VAL A 311 -10.57 -9.96 -1.46
CA VAL A 311 -10.67 -11.07 -2.40
C VAL A 311 -10.01 -10.71 -3.73
N LEU A 312 -9.48 -11.73 -4.40
CA LEU A 312 -8.97 -11.67 -5.77
C LEU A 312 -9.63 -12.77 -6.59
N TRP A 313 -10.46 -12.36 -7.54
CA TRP A 313 -11.02 -13.24 -8.57
C TRP A 313 -10.08 -13.26 -9.77
N LYS A 314 -9.50 -14.43 -10.04
CA LYS A 314 -8.50 -14.62 -11.11
C LYS A 314 -9.19 -15.04 -12.40
N ASP A 315 -8.87 -14.38 -13.51
CA ASP A 315 -9.47 -14.65 -14.84
C ASP A 315 -8.94 -15.93 -15.50
N ARG A 316 -8.37 -16.82 -14.74
CA ARG A 316 -7.76 -18.00 -15.27
C ARG A 316 -8.68 -19.20 -15.14
N HIS A 317 -8.90 -19.91 -16.26
CA HIS A 317 -9.59 -21.19 -16.25
C HIS A 317 -8.81 -22.19 -15.40
N GLY A 318 -9.47 -22.80 -14.41
CA GLY A 318 -8.86 -23.74 -13.47
C GLY A 318 -8.01 -23.10 -12.36
N GLY A 319 -7.96 -21.77 -12.24
CA GLY A 319 -7.36 -21.07 -11.11
C GLY A 319 -8.27 -21.07 -9.87
N SER A 320 -7.70 -20.80 -8.70
CA SER A 320 -8.44 -20.65 -7.43
C SER A 320 -8.36 -19.21 -6.96
N ASP A 321 -9.49 -18.66 -6.53
CA ASP A 321 -9.56 -17.32 -5.98
C ASP A 321 -8.76 -17.19 -4.68
N SER A 322 -8.24 -16.00 -4.43
CA SER A 322 -7.56 -15.69 -3.17
C SER A 322 -8.47 -14.89 -2.26
N LYS A 323 -8.42 -15.19 -0.96
CA LYS A 323 -9.20 -14.50 0.07
C LYS A 323 -8.31 -14.19 1.25
N MET A 324 -8.58 -13.07 1.91
CA MET A 324 -7.86 -12.66 3.11
C MET A 324 -8.81 -11.90 4.04
N ASN A 325 -8.81 -12.26 5.32
CA ASN A 325 -9.60 -11.61 6.34
C ASN A 325 -8.73 -11.32 7.56
N THR A 326 -8.73 -10.08 8.01
CA THR A 326 -8.03 -9.65 9.22
C THR A 326 -9.03 -9.09 10.21
N LEU A 327 -9.14 -9.73 11.37
CA LEU A 327 -9.84 -9.18 12.54
C LEU A 327 -8.79 -8.61 13.48
N GLY A 328 -9.01 -7.41 14.01
CA GLY A 328 -8.00 -6.84 14.88
C GLY A 328 -8.48 -5.73 15.80
N VAL A 329 -7.53 -5.29 16.61
CA VAL A 329 -7.68 -4.12 17.47
C VAL A 329 -6.46 -3.23 17.40
N GLN A 330 -6.69 -1.94 17.24
CA GLN A 330 -5.70 -0.89 17.40
C GLN A 330 -5.90 -0.20 18.74
N VAL A 331 -4.84 -0.08 19.52
CA VAL A 331 -4.85 0.56 20.85
C VAL A 331 -4.11 1.89 20.75
N PHE A 332 -4.80 2.96 21.14
CA PHE A 332 -4.25 4.32 21.14
C PHE A 332 -3.87 4.73 22.55
N ALA A 333 -2.59 4.69 22.86
CA ALA A 333 -1.97 5.12 24.11
C ALA A 333 -0.84 6.13 23.81
N MET A 334 -1.15 7.14 22.99
CA MET A 334 -0.16 8.11 22.48
C MET A 334 0.87 8.55 23.51
N PRO A 335 2.16 8.55 23.19
CA PRO A 335 2.77 8.32 21.87
C PRO A 335 2.95 6.86 21.45
N VAL A 336 2.47 5.91 22.24
CA VAL A 336 2.52 4.47 21.91
C VAL A 336 1.24 4.05 21.22
N MET A 337 1.39 3.27 20.15
CA MET A 337 0.28 2.59 19.48
C MET A 337 0.59 1.10 19.35
N LEU A 338 -0.47 0.29 19.47
CA LEU A 338 -0.41 -1.14 19.33
C LEU A 338 -1.45 -1.61 18.31
N TRP A 339 -1.06 -2.54 17.43
CA TRP A 339 -1.98 -3.31 16.57
C TRP A 339 -1.88 -4.78 16.93
N VAL A 340 -3.01 -5.42 17.03
CA VAL A 340 -3.12 -6.87 17.15
C VAL A 340 -4.01 -7.36 16.01
N ASP A 341 -3.40 -8.07 15.05
CA ASP A 341 -4.08 -8.64 13.90
C ASP A 341 -4.19 -10.16 14.01
N LEU A 342 -5.36 -10.68 13.76
CA LEU A 342 -5.64 -12.08 13.53
C LEU A 342 -6.05 -12.22 12.05
N THR A 343 -5.16 -12.80 11.25
CA THR A 343 -5.34 -12.87 9.80
C THR A 343 -5.49 -14.29 9.31
N TRP A 344 -6.54 -14.56 8.57
CA TRP A 344 -6.76 -15.79 7.82
C TRP A 344 -6.63 -15.51 6.33
N ALA A 345 -5.92 -16.39 5.63
CA ALA A 345 -5.73 -16.27 4.19
C ALA A 345 -5.84 -17.62 3.48
N GLN A 346 -6.39 -17.59 2.28
CA GLN A 346 -6.59 -18.73 1.41
C GLN A 346 -6.05 -18.39 0.02
N ASN A 347 -5.18 -19.23 -0.53
CA ASN A 347 -4.55 -19.04 -1.85
C ASN A 347 -3.92 -17.65 -2.03
N ALA A 348 -3.40 -17.06 -0.98
CA ALA A 348 -2.86 -15.70 -0.98
C ALA A 348 -1.41 -15.68 -0.48
N ASN A 349 -0.51 -15.14 -1.28
CA ASN A 349 0.86 -14.85 -0.87
C ASN A 349 0.92 -13.43 -0.24
N PRO A 350 1.73 -13.20 0.79
CA PRO A 350 2.65 -14.12 1.46
C PRO A 350 2.01 -14.87 2.65
N TRP A 351 0.72 -15.08 2.65
CA TRP A 351 -0.11 -15.48 3.77
C TRP A 351 -0.70 -16.89 3.62
N GLY A 352 -0.10 -17.78 2.89
CA GLY A 352 -0.72 -19.07 2.65
C GLY A 352 0.26 -20.24 2.57
N GLY A 353 1.01 -20.50 3.64
CA GLY A 353 1.81 -21.72 3.77
C GLY A 353 3.03 -21.82 2.85
N VAL A 354 3.50 -23.05 2.65
CA VAL A 354 4.65 -23.36 1.78
C VAL A 354 4.38 -23.05 0.31
N GLU A 355 3.13 -23.02 -0.09
CA GLU A 355 2.66 -22.70 -1.44
C GLU A 355 3.02 -21.27 -1.85
N ASN A 356 3.28 -20.40 -0.86
CA ASN A 356 3.76 -19.04 -1.10
C ASN A 356 5.16 -18.99 -1.71
N ALA A 357 5.96 -20.03 -1.57
CA ALA A 357 7.25 -20.11 -2.23
C ALA A 357 7.12 -20.04 -3.76
N THR A 358 5.94 -20.33 -4.29
CA THR A 358 5.62 -20.35 -5.71
C THR A 358 4.75 -19.18 -6.19
N GLY A 359 4.49 -18.21 -5.31
CA GLY A 359 3.67 -17.03 -5.61
C GLY A 359 2.25 -17.12 -5.05
N TRP A 360 1.30 -16.44 -5.66
CA TRP A 360 -0.09 -16.52 -5.29
C TRP A 360 -0.66 -17.87 -5.73
N THR A 361 -0.93 -18.76 -4.78
CA THR A 361 -1.45 -20.11 -5.07
C THR A 361 -2.75 -20.03 -5.86
N GLY A 362 -2.96 -20.99 -6.75
CA GLY A 362 -4.06 -20.96 -7.70
C GLY A 362 -3.88 -20.00 -8.87
N THR A 363 -2.72 -19.34 -9.00
CA THR A 363 -2.43 -18.44 -10.14
C THR A 363 -2.13 -19.21 -11.40
N GLN A 364 -1.44 -20.34 -11.30
CA GLN A 364 -1.04 -21.18 -12.44
C GLN A 364 -1.76 -22.52 -12.49
N SER A 365 -2.22 -23.02 -11.35
CA SER A 365 -2.96 -24.26 -11.15
C SER A 365 -3.96 -24.09 -10.02
N PRO A 366 -4.92 -25.00 -9.81
CA PRO A 366 -5.78 -24.95 -8.65
C PRO A 366 -4.98 -24.89 -7.36
N GLY A 367 -5.34 -23.97 -6.46
CA GLY A 367 -4.78 -23.89 -5.12
C GLY A 367 -5.36 -24.96 -4.20
N SER A 368 -4.77 -25.14 -3.03
CA SER A 368 -5.25 -26.12 -2.04
C SER A 368 -6.59 -25.75 -1.41
N ASN A 369 -7.00 -24.48 -1.51
CA ASN A 369 -8.14 -23.89 -0.82
C ASN A 369 -8.10 -24.03 0.72
N LYS A 370 -6.94 -24.33 1.27
CA LYS A 370 -6.69 -24.37 2.70
C LYS A 370 -6.59 -22.96 3.25
N TRP A 371 -7.19 -22.74 4.41
CA TRP A 371 -7.01 -21.53 5.19
C TRP A 371 -5.79 -21.66 6.09
N TYR A 372 -4.99 -20.60 6.12
CA TYR A 372 -3.83 -20.44 6.97
C TYR A 372 -4.03 -19.26 7.91
N PHE A 373 -3.44 -19.34 9.08
CA PHE A 373 -3.63 -18.36 10.14
C PHE A 373 -2.32 -17.68 10.52
N ARG A 374 -2.41 -16.39 10.77
CA ARG A 374 -1.31 -15.60 11.29
C ARG A 374 -1.80 -14.64 12.37
N THR A 375 -1.03 -14.54 13.46
CA THR A 375 -1.13 -13.45 14.43
C THR A 375 0.02 -12.49 14.22
N ASN A 376 -0.28 -11.20 14.24
CA ASN A 376 0.71 -10.14 14.21
C ASN A 376 0.42 -9.13 15.31
N VAL A 377 1.41 -8.82 16.14
CA VAL A 377 1.34 -7.77 17.15
C VAL A 377 2.43 -6.75 16.83
N ASN A 378 2.03 -5.55 16.48
CA ASN A 378 2.96 -4.45 16.25
C ASN A 378 2.82 -3.40 17.35
N ILE A 379 3.92 -3.03 17.95
CA ILE A 379 4.00 -1.92 18.92
C ILE A 379 4.94 -0.86 18.38
N GLY A 380 4.51 0.38 18.42
CA GLY A 380 5.27 1.54 17.95
C GLY A 380 5.23 2.70 18.90
N TYR A 381 6.38 3.33 19.10
CA TYR A 381 6.51 4.66 19.67
C TYR A 381 6.60 5.68 18.54
N TYR A 382 5.73 6.67 18.55
CA TYR A 382 5.61 7.68 17.48
C TYR A 382 5.98 9.06 18.05
N PHE A 383 6.83 9.79 17.37
CA PHE A 383 7.35 11.09 17.79
C PHE A 383 7.40 12.08 16.64
#